data_11aef9ddbe6edbcfcead3759ba99fd1e
#
_entry.id   11aef9ddbe6edbcfcead3759ba99fd1e
#
_cell.length_a   1.000
_cell.length_b   1.000
_cell.length_c   1.000
_cell.angle_alpha   90.00
_cell.angle_beta   90.00
_cell.angle_gamma   90.00
#
_symmetry.space_group_name_H-M   'P 1'
#
loop_
_entity.id
_entity.type
_entity.pdbx_description
1 polymer ?
#
loop_
_entity_poly.entity_id
_entity_poly.type
_entity_poly.pdbx_seq_one_letter_code
_entity_poly.pdbx_strand_id
1 'polypeptide(L)'
;AVCYAKRALEVLDRLGVGQPVCDLGVSWNIGRTFLEEQEVYQFNLVPDPGHKRPGMVNLQQYHIEEMLIARALELGADIRWQHKVTAVTRHDDHATLTVETPDGTFDIEADWLVVADGARSPIRRHLGLDIEGRVFQDRFLIADVIMKADYPAERWFWFDPPFHPNQSVLLHKQSNNVWRIDFQLGWDADPEEEKKPEKVIPRLKAMLGDERPFELEWVSIYTFQCRRMTDFRHGRV
;
A
#
# COMPACT_ATOMS: atom_id res chain seq x y z
N ALA A 1 0.02 1.47 -0.03
CA ALA A 1 -1.16 0.84 0.58
C ALA A 1 -2.43 1.49 0.03
N VAL A 2 -3.53 0.77 0.03
CA VAL A 2 -4.83 1.30 -0.44
C VAL A 2 -5.99 0.86 0.44
N CYS A 3 -5.79 -0.10 1.34
CA CYS A 3 -6.82 -0.58 2.27
C CYS A 3 -6.41 -0.21 3.70
N TYR A 4 -7.23 0.57 4.36
CA TYR A 4 -7.01 1.05 5.72
C TYR A 4 -8.04 0.43 6.64
N ALA A 5 -7.57 -0.46 7.51
CA ALA A 5 -8.41 -1.14 8.49
C ALA A 5 -8.87 -0.18 9.60
N LYS A 6 -9.97 -0.54 10.28
CA LYS A 6 -10.57 0.22 11.39
C LYS A 6 -9.51 0.77 12.36
N ARG A 7 -8.54 -0.05 12.76
CA ARG A 7 -7.47 0.40 13.68
C ARG A 7 -6.58 1.50 13.09
N ALA A 8 -6.24 1.42 11.80
CA ALA A 8 -5.50 2.48 11.12
C ALA A 8 -6.33 3.77 11.07
N LEU A 9 -7.63 3.67 10.77
CA LEU A 9 -8.55 4.82 10.75
C LEU A 9 -8.68 5.49 12.13
N GLU A 10 -8.68 4.71 13.22
CA GLU A 10 -8.67 5.23 14.60
C GLU A 10 -7.36 5.98 14.93
N VAL A 11 -6.23 5.54 14.37
CA VAL A 11 -4.95 6.28 14.49
C VAL A 11 -5.00 7.57 13.68
N LEU A 12 -5.52 7.53 12.45
CA LEU A 12 -5.72 8.72 11.60
C LEU A 12 -6.68 9.74 12.25
N ASP A 13 -7.67 9.28 13.01
CA ASP A 13 -8.52 10.15 13.83
C ASP A 13 -7.72 10.97 14.85
N ARG A 14 -6.78 10.33 15.53
CA ARG A 14 -5.92 11.02 16.52
C ARG A 14 -5.00 12.05 15.87
N LEU A 15 -4.64 11.84 14.61
CA LEU A 15 -3.85 12.77 13.81
C LEU A 15 -4.71 13.90 13.21
N GLY A 16 -6.05 13.79 13.29
CA GLY A 16 -6.99 14.78 12.75
C GLY A 16 -7.36 14.59 11.28
N VAL A 17 -6.91 13.50 10.64
CA VAL A 17 -7.18 13.22 9.21
C VAL A 17 -8.13 12.05 8.97
N GLY A 18 -8.62 11.39 10.02
CA GLY A 18 -9.45 10.18 9.89
C GLY A 18 -10.79 10.43 9.20
N GLN A 19 -11.45 11.57 9.43
CA GLN A 19 -12.72 11.90 8.78
C GLN A 19 -12.51 12.20 7.28
N PRO A 20 -11.60 13.09 6.87
CA PRO A 20 -11.29 13.32 5.45
C PRO A 20 -10.95 12.03 4.67
N VAL A 21 -10.23 11.10 5.28
CA VAL A 21 -9.91 9.80 4.67
C VAL A 21 -11.18 8.96 4.44
N CYS A 22 -12.11 8.95 5.40
CA CYS A 22 -13.36 8.22 5.23
C CYS A 22 -14.30 8.88 4.21
N ASP A 23 -14.33 10.22 4.16
CA ASP A 23 -15.20 10.98 3.24
C ASP A 23 -14.75 10.83 1.78
N LEU A 24 -13.44 10.80 1.53
CA LEU A 24 -12.90 10.62 0.19
C LEU A 24 -12.83 9.16 -0.23
N GLY A 25 -12.56 8.26 0.71
CA GLY A 25 -12.36 6.83 0.45
C GLY A 25 -13.66 6.06 0.26
N VAL A 26 -13.53 4.83 -0.21
CA VAL A 26 -14.65 3.88 -0.35
C VAL A 26 -14.69 2.96 0.86
N SER A 27 -15.71 3.14 1.70
CA SER A 27 -15.94 2.28 2.87
C SER A 27 -16.54 0.94 2.47
N TRP A 28 -16.06 -0.14 3.08
CA TRP A 28 -16.62 -1.47 2.89
C TRP A 28 -16.46 -2.34 4.13
N ASN A 29 -17.39 -3.28 4.32
CA ASN A 29 -17.36 -4.25 5.42
C ASN A 29 -17.50 -5.69 4.92
N ILE A 30 -18.07 -5.88 3.73
CA ILE A 30 -18.36 -7.20 3.18
C ILE A 30 -17.23 -7.65 2.27
N GLY A 31 -16.76 -8.87 2.49
CA GLY A 31 -15.90 -9.58 1.56
C GLY A 31 -16.54 -10.87 1.10
N ARG A 32 -16.33 -11.22 -0.17
CA ARG A 32 -16.82 -12.45 -0.80
C ARG A 32 -15.66 -13.26 -1.34
N THR A 33 -15.77 -14.56 -1.20
CA THR A 33 -14.79 -15.51 -1.73
C THR A 33 -15.49 -16.45 -2.70
N PHE A 34 -14.90 -16.61 -3.86
CA PHE A 34 -15.37 -17.48 -4.93
C PHE A 34 -14.34 -18.59 -5.17
N LEU A 35 -14.81 -19.79 -5.42
CA LEU A 35 -14.04 -20.88 -6.02
C LEU A 35 -14.58 -21.06 -7.45
N GLU A 36 -13.70 -20.89 -8.41
CA GLU A 36 -14.13 -20.74 -9.81
C GLU A 36 -15.17 -19.61 -9.95
N GLU A 37 -16.42 -19.93 -10.31
CA GLU A 37 -17.52 -18.95 -10.40
C GLU A 37 -18.49 -19.01 -9.20
N GLN A 38 -18.33 -20.00 -8.30
CA GLN A 38 -19.24 -20.21 -7.18
C GLN A 38 -18.82 -19.40 -5.96
N GLU A 39 -19.73 -18.58 -5.41
CA GLU A 39 -19.53 -17.98 -4.09
C GLU A 39 -19.55 -19.08 -3.02
N VAL A 40 -18.42 -19.22 -2.30
CA VAL A 40 -18.25 -20.26 -1.26
C VAL A 40 -18.19 -19.66 0.15
N TYR A 41 -17.92 -18.35 0.29
CA TYR A 41 -17.84 -17.73 1.59
C TYR A 41 -18.08 -16.21 1.51
N GLN A 42 -18.79 -15.70 2.52
CA GLN A 42 -18.98 -14.27 2.73
C GLN A 42 -18.67 -13.93 4.19
N PHE A 43 -18.05 -12.80 4.42
CA PHE A 43 -17.80 -12.28 5.77
C PHE A 43 -18.18 -10.81 5.89
N ASN A 44 -18.48 -10.41 7.14
CA ASN A 44 -18.68 -9.01 7.52
C ASN A 44 -17.65 -8.64 8.59
N LEU A 45 -16.83 -7.63 8.33
CA LEU A 45 -15.76 -7.19 9.22
C LEU A 45 -16.26 -6.46 10.47
N VAL A 46 -17.45 -5.85 10.41
CA VAL A 46 -18.05 -5.09 11.49
C VAL A 46 -19.54 -5.45 11.57
N PRO A 47 -19.86 -6.63 12.12
CA PRO A 47 -21.26 -7.08 12.22
C PRO A 47 -22.07 -6.27 13.23
N ASP A 48 -21.43 -5.71 14.25
CA ASP A 48 -22.11 -4.96 15.31
C ASP A 48 -22.26 -3.46 14.93
N PRO A 49 -23.40 -2.85 15.24
CA PRO A 49 -23.61 -1.41 15.04
C PRO A 49 -22.87 -0.56 16.09
N GLY A 50 -22.72 0.73 15.83
CA GLY A 50 -22.19 1.69 16.81
C GLY A 50 -20.69 1.97 16.75
N HIS A 51 -19.96 1.36 15.82
CA HIS A 51 -18.58 1.73 15.58
C HIS A 51 -18.46 3.06 14.83
N LYS A 52 -17.57 3.95 15.28
CA LYS A 52 -17.30 5.23 14.61
C LYS A 52 -16.72 5.04 13.20
N ARG A 53 -15.87 3.99 13.01
CA ARG A 53 -15.18 3.73 11.75
C ARG A 53 -15.65 2.42 11.13
N PRO A 54 -15.72 2.37 9.79
CA PRO A 54 -16.00 1.12 9.07
C PRO A 54 -14.90 0.10 9.26
N GLY A 55 -15.12 -1.14 8.86
CA GLY A 55 -14.12 -2.21 8.90
C GLY A 55 -12.90 -1.87 8.05
N MET A 56 -13.14 -1.34 6.86
CA MET A 56 -12.11 -0.91 5.90
C MET A 56 -12.54 0.35 5.15
N VAL A 57 -11.54 1.13 4.74
CA VAL A 57 -11.66 2.19 3.73
C VAL A 57 -10.59 1.96 2.68
N ASN A 58 -11.00 1.96 1.42
CA ASN A 58 -10.07 1.94 0.29
C ASN A 58 -9.86 3.37 -0.22
N LEU A 59 -8.60 3.77 -0.30
CA LEU A 59 -8.19 5.09 -0.79
C LEU A 59 -6.77 4.98 -1.32
N GLN A 60 -6.49 5.59 -2.46
CA GLN A 60 -5.14 5.62 -3.03
C GLN A 60 -4.18 6.31 -2.05
N GLN A 61 -2.97 5.79 -1.95
CA GLN A 61 -1.99 6.21 -0.94
C GLN A 61 -1.63 7.69 -1.05
N TYR A 62 -1.53 8.24 -2.25
CA TYR A 62 -1.15 9.64 -2.46
C TYR A 62 -2.12 10.64 -1.80
N HIS A 63 -3.42 10.34 -1.75
CA HIS A 63 -4.37 11.19 -1.04
C HIS A 63 -4.11 11.26 0.47
N ILE A 64 -3.78 10.12 1.09
CA ILE A 64 -3.44 10.10 2.51
C ILE A 64 -2.10 10.80 2.77
N GLU A 65 -1.13 10.64 1.88
CA GLU A 65 0.16 11.34 1.96
C GLU A 65 -0.04 12.85 1.91
N GLU A 66 -0.86 13.38 0.99
CA GLU A 66 -1.22 14.80 0.92
C GLU A 66 -1.88 15.30 2.22
N MET A 67 -2.87 14.55 2.75
CA MET A 67 -3.55 14.90 4.00
C MET A 67 -2.58 14.90 5.19
N LEU A 68 -1.67 13.93 5.28
CA LEU A 68 -0.69 13.82 6.36
C LEU A 68 0.36 14.92 6.28
N ILE A 69 0.84 15.25 5.07
CA ILE A 69 1.78 16.35 4.83
C ILE A 69 1.15 17.68 5.24
N ALA A 70 -0.06 17.97 4.77
CA ALA A 70 -0.78 19.19 5.13
C ALA A 70 -0.94 19.28 6.67
N ARG A 71 -1.34 18.18 7.30
CA ARG A 71 -1.51 18.14 8.75
C ARG A 71 -0.20 18.32 9.52
N ALA A 72 0.89 17.74 9.04
CA ALA A 72 2.22 17.89 9.66
C ALA A 72 2.67 19.36 9.60
N LEU A 73 2.49 20.02 8.46
CA LEU A 73 2.79 21.46 8.30
C LEU A 73 1.94 22.34 9.22
N GLU A 74 0.64 22.07 9.35
CA GLU A 74 -0.24 22.77 10.29
C GLU A 74 0.23 22.66 11.75
N LEU A 75 0.83 21.51 12.10
CA LEU A 75 1.40 21.26 13.43
C LEU A 75 2.82 21.81 13.60
N GLY A 76 3.37 22.50 12.60
CA GLY A 76 4.67 23.14 12.65
C GLY A 76 5.86 22.23 12.33
N ALA A 77 5.63 21.07 11.70
CA ALA A 77 6.73 20.22 11.24
C ALA A 77 7.52 20.91 10.12
N ASP A 78 8.85 20.84 10.19
CA ASP A 78 9.76 21.29 9.13
C ASP A 78 9.99 20.13 8.16
N ILE A 79 9.31 20.17 6.98
CA ILE A 79 9.46 19.16 5.94
C ILE A 79 10.43 19.70 4.87
N ARG A 80 11.58 19.06 4.74
CA ARG A 80 12.63 19.45 3.79
C ARG A 80 12.69 18.50 2.62
N TRP A 81 12.20 18.96 1.48
CA TRP A 81 12.27 18.22 0.21
C TRP A 81 13.69 18.27 -0.37
N GLN A 82 14.05 17.28 -1.18
CA GLN A 82 15.38 17.16 -1.80
C GLN A 82 16.54 17.11 -0.80
N HIS A 83 16.27 16.71 0.44
CA HIS A 83 17.24 16.48 1.48
C HIS A 83 17.44 14.98 1.68
N LYS A 84 18.48 14.42 1.09
CA LYS A 84 18.77 13.00 1.12
C LYS A 84 19.77 12.68 2.24
N VAL A 85 19.34 11.91 3.22
CA VAL A 85 20.26 11.39 4.24
C VAL A 85 21.14 10.30 3.62
N THR A 86 22.45 10.52 3.64
CA THR A 86 23.45 9.63 3.04
C THR A 86 24.26 8.84 4.07
N ALA A 87 24.40 9.38 5.28
CA ALA A 87 25.07 8.71 6.39
C ALA A 87 24.41 9.06 7.73
N VAL A 88 24.60 8.18 8.72
CA VAL A 88 24.16 8.38 10.09
C VAL A 88 25.28 7.93 11.03
N THR A 89 25.70 8.80 11.93
CA THR A 89 26.63 8.49 13.01
C THR A 89 25.86 8.49 14.34
N ARG A 90 26.03 7.43 15.11
CA ARG A 90 25.41 7.30 16.44
C ARG A 90 26.36 7.81 17.53
N HIS A 91 25.83 8.63 18.41
CA HIS A 91 26.46 9.06 19.64
C HIS A 91 25.63 8.59 20.85
N ASP A 92 26.16 8.74 22.06
CA ASP A 92 25.45 8.29 23.27
C ASP A 92 24.19 9.13 23.55
N ASP A 93 24.24 10.41 23.22
CA ASP A 93 23.22 11.43 23.54
C ASP A 93 22.50 12.01 22.31
N HIS A 94 22.99 11.80 21.09
CA HIS A 94 22.41 12.30 19.84
C HIS A 94 22.73 11.40 18.64
N ALA A 95 22.21 11.75 17.47
CA ALA A 95 22.59 11.21 16.18
C ALA A 95 22.98 12.34 15.22
N THR A 96 24.05 12.15 14.45
CA THR A 96 24.45 13.06 13.37
C THR A 96 24.06 12.45 12.03
N LEU A 97 23.33 13.22 11.22
CA LEU A 97 22.91 12.85 9.87
C LEU A 97 23.70 13.67 8.86
N THR A 98 24.35 13.02 7.91
CA THR A 98 24.90 13.69 6.73
C THR A 98 23.83 13.80 5.66
N VAL A 99 23.54 15.01 5.22
CA VAL A 99 22.44 15.32 4.29
C VAL A 99 23.01 15.92 3.01
N GLU A 100 22.65 15.31 1.87
CA GLU A 100 22.95 15.79 0.53
C GLU A 100 21.77 16.56 -0.04
N THR A 101 22.02 17.73 -0.59
CA THR A 101 21.03 18.59 -1.29
C THR A 101 21.60 19.08 -2.62
N PRO A 102 20.80 19.68 -3.51
CA PRO A 102 21.29 20.30 -4.73
C PRO A 102 22.35 21.38 -4.50
N ASP A 103 22.36 22.03 -3.33
CA ASP A 103 23.27 23.13 -2.98
C ASP A 103 24.54 22.65 -2.24
N GLY A 104 24.63 21.36 -1.92
CA GLY A 104 25.78 20.78 -1.24
C GLY A 104 25.40 19.82 -0.10
N THR A 105 26.40 19.45 0.67
CA THR A 105 26.29 18.51 1.79
C THR A 105 26.53 19.19 3.12
N PHE A 106 25.74 18.85 4.13
CA PHE A 106 25.89 19.36 5.50
C PHE A 106 25.41 18.33 6.52
N ASP A 107 25.75 18.54 7.78
CA ASP A 107 25.36 17.67 8.88
C ASP A 107 24.21 18.29 9.69
N ILE A 108 23.32 17.41 10.21
CA ILE A 108 22.26 17.74 11.16
C ILE A 108 22.46 16.88 12.40
N GLU A 109 22.43 17.49 13.56
CA GLU A 109 22.38 16.80 14.84
C GLU A 109 20.94 16.73 15.35
N ALA A 110 20.55 15.59 15.89
CA ALA A 110 19.21 15.37 16.45
C ALA A 110 19.31 14.50 17.72
N ASP A 111 18.57 14.88 18.75
CA ASP A 111 18.45 14.08 19.99
C ASP A 111 17.90 12.67 19.71
N TRP A 112 17.01 12.56 18.73
CA TRP A 112 16.42 11.30 18.28
C TRP A 112 16.25 11.28 16.77
N LEU A 113 16.57 10.16 16.15
CA LEU A 113 16.33 9.88 14.74
C LEU A 113 15.31 8.76 14.59
N VAL A 114 14.20 9.03 13.90
CA VAL A 114 13.23 8.00 13.47
C VAL A 114 13.48 7.69 12.00
N VAL A 115 13.94 6.48 11.72
CA VAL A 115 14.23 6.00 10.35
C VAL A 115 12.95 5.39 9.75
N ALA A 116 12.37 6.05 8.78
CA ALA A 116 11.15 5.64 8.08
C ALA A 116 11.36 5.53 6.55
N ASP A 117 12.57 5.16 6.12
CA ASP A 117 13.05 5.12 4.72
C ASP A 117 12.70 3.81 3.98
N GLY A 118 11.79 3.01 4.54
CA GLY A 118 11.11 1.89 3.89
C GLY A 118 11.89 0.57 3.85
N ALA A 119 11.33 -0.41 3.13
CA ALA A 119 11.80 -1.80 3.11
C ALA A 119 13.25 -1.95 2.61
N ARG A 120 13.70 -1.05 1.74
CA ARG A 120 15.06 -1.03 1.19
C ARG A 120 15.97 -0.04 1.90
N SER A 121 15.66 0.33 3.14
CA SER A 121 16.35 1.32 3.97
C SER A 121 17.87 1.37 3.73
N PRO A 122 18.40 2.47 3.18
CA PRO A 122 19.84 2.67 3.09
C PRO A 122 20.46 2.91 4.47
N ILE A 123 19.75 3.58 5.38
CA ILE A 123 20.23 3.85 6.74
C ILE A 123 20.41 2.55 7.53
N ARG A 124 19.43 1.63 7.45
CA ARG A 124 19.56 0.31 8.09
C ARG A 124 20.84 -0.40 7.64
N ARG A 125 21.12 -0.44 6.32
CA ARG A 125 22.33 -1.06 5.77
C ARG A 125 23.60 -0.33 6.20
N HIS A 126 23.58 1.01 6.22
CA HIS A 126 24.71 1.82 6.69
C HIS A 126 25.05 1.52 8.14
N LEU A 127 24.05 1.30 8.98
CA LEU A 127 24.25 0.92 10.40
C LEU A 127 24.63 -0.56 10.60
N GLY A 128 24.76 -1.35 9.52
CA GLY A 128 25.09 -2.78 9.60
C GLY A 128 23.96 -3.64 10.17
N LEU A 129 22.71 -3.16 10.08
CA LEU A 129 21.55 -3.85 10.63
C LEU A 129 20.82 -4.66 9.55
N ASP A 130 20.48 -5.89 9.89
CA ASP A 130 19.75 -6.81 9.02
C ASP A 130 18.28 -6.93 9.37
N ILE A 131 17.53 -7.53 8.46
CA ILE A 131 16.15 -7.94 8.65
C ILE A 131 16.03 -9.45 8.49
N GLU A 132 15.39 -10.09 9.45
CA GLU A 132 15.14 -11.51 9.47
C GLU A 132 13.75 -11.83 8.89
N GLY A 133 13.60 -13.04 8.33
CA GLY A 133 12.33 -13.50 7.81
C GLY A 133 12.43 -14.04 6.39
N ARG A 134 11.28 -14.09 5.69
CA ARG A 134 11.19 -14.69 4.36
C ARG A 134 10.50 -13.78 3.35
N VAL A 135 10.84 -13.98 2.09
CA VAL A 135 10.12 -13.47 0.93
C VAL A 135 9.22 -14.59 0.42
N PHE A 136 7.95 -14.30 0.17
CA PHE A 136 7.04 -15.27 -0.42
C PHE A 136 7.32 -15.42 -1.91
N GLN A 137 7.18 -16.65 -2.41
CA GLN A 137 7.34 -16.96 -3.83
C GLN A 137 6.03 -16.73 -4.60
N ASP A 138 5.34 -15.65 -4.25
CA ASP A 138 4.11 -15.20 -4.90
C ASP A 138 4.31 -13.80 -5.45
N ARG A 139 3.93 -13.61 -6.70
CA ARG A 139 3.88 -12.31 -7.36
C ARG A 139 2.45 -11.94 -7.65
N PHE A 140 2.14 -10.67 -7.49
CA PHE A 140 0.84 -10.12 -7.86
C PHE A 140 1.01 -8.98 -8.83
N LEU A 141 0.38 -9.11 -9.99
CA LEU A 141 0.18 -8.01 -10.92
C LEU A 141 -0.99 -7.19 -10.39
N ILE A 142 -0.71 -5.95 -10.03
CA ILE A 142 -1.71 -5.01 -9.55
C ILE A 142 -2.03 -4.06 -10.70
N ALA A 143 -3.30 -4.00 -11.10
CA ALA A 143 -3.80 -3.09 -12.12
C ALA A 143 -4.88 -2.19 -11.53
N ASP A 144 -4.69 -0.89 -11.62
CA ASP A 144 -5.72 0.11 -11.34
C ASP A 144 -6.35 0.55 -12.66
N VAL A 145 -7.67 0.43 -12.75
CA VAL A 145 -8.43 0.81 -13.93
C VAL A 145 -9.53 1.79 -13.56
N ILE A 146 -9.73 2.80 -14.39
CA ILE A 146 -10.87 3.70 -14.31
C ILE A 146 -12.01 3.06 -15.10
N MET A 147 -13.09 2.71 -14.43
CA MET A 147 -14.29 2.17 -15.09
C MET A 147 -15.57 2.51 -14.34
N LYS A 148 -16.65 2.69 -15.10
CA LYS A 148 -18.00 2.73 -14.53
C LYS A 148 -18.51 1.30 -14.41
N ALA A 149 -18.72 0.84 -13.18
CA ALA A 149 -19.22 -0.49 -12.90
C ALA A 149 -20.20 -0.46 -11.72
N ASP A 150 -21.24 -1.26 -11.81
CA ASP A 150 -22.30 -1.36 -10.81
C ASP A 150 -22.01 -2.45 -9.76
N TYR A 151 -20.74 -2.83 -9.59
CA TYR A 151 -20.33 -3.71 -8.49
C TYR A 151 -20.50 -3.01 -7.16
N PRO A 152 -20.95 -3.71 -6.11
CA PRO A 152 -21.04 -3.14 -4.78
C PRO A 152 -19.67 -2.77 -4.23
N ALA A 153 -19.66 -1.87 -3.24
CA ALA A 153 -18.43 -1.50 -2.50
C ALA A 153 -18.06 -2.63 -1.53
N GLU A 154 -17.55 -3.71 -2.08
CA GLU A 154 -17.14 -4.93 -1.39
C GLU A 154 -15.73 -5.32 -1.83
N ARG A 155 -15.14 -6.33 -1.17
CA ARG A 155 -13.90 -6.96 -1.61
C ARG A 155 -14.21 -8.36 -2.10
N TRP A 156 -13.95 -8.63 -3.37
CA TRP A 156 -14.15 -9.93 -3.99
C TRP A 156 -12.82 -10.62 -4.22
N PHE A 157 -12.76 -11.88 -3.90
CA PHE A 157 -11.58 -12.72 -4.01
C PHE A 157 -11.93 -14.05 -4.67
N TRP A 158 -11.26 -14.36 -5.78
CA TRP A 158 -11.45 -15.62 -6.51
C TRP A 158 -10.24 -16.52 -6.34
N PHE A 159 -10.51 -17.79 -6.14
CA PHE A 159 -9.58 -18.89 -6.30
C PHE A 159 -9.92 -19.63 -7.59
N ASP A 160 -8.92 -19.85 -8.45
CA ASP A 160 -9.01 -20.60 -9.70
C ASP A 160 -10.19 -20.16 -10.62
N PRO A 161 -10.36 -18.86 -10.88
CA PRO A 161 -11.45 -18.44 -11.77
C PRO A 161 -11.15 -18.83 -13.22
N PRO A 162 -12.19 -19.13 -14.04
CA PRO A 162 -12.00 -19.50 -15.45
C PRO A 162 -11.23 -18.47 -16.27
N PHE A 163 -11.34 -17.19 -15.93
CA PHE A 163 -10.64 -16.10 -16.60
C PHE A 163 -9.14 -15.96 -16.17
N HIS A 164 -8.71 -16.67 -15.13
CA HIS A 164 -7.33 -16.68 -14.64
C HIS A 164 -7.03 -18.02 -13.92
N PRO A 165 -6.95 -19.14 -14.66
CA PRO A 165 -6.90 -20.48 -14.07
C PRO A 165 -5.63 -20.77 -13.28
N ASN A 166 -5.76 -21.61 -12.26
CA ASN A 166 -4.72 -22.03 -11.31
C ASN A 166 -4.12 -20.90 -10.43
N GLN A 167 -4.73 -19.75 -10.42
CA GLN A 167 -4.25 -18.57 -9.69
C GLN A 167 -5.40 -17.89 -8.96
N SER A 168 -5.11 -16.91 -8.15
CA SER A 168 -6.13 -16.11 -7.49
C SER A 168 -6.23 -14.70 -8.07
N VAL A 169 -7.43 -14.12 -7.96
CA VAL A 169 -7.69 -12.73 -8.38
C VAL A 169 -8.48 -12.01 -7.30
N LEU A 170 -8.20 -10.72 -7.15
CA LEU A 170 -8.86 -9.86 -6.19
C LEU A 170 -9.38 -8.61 -6.88
N LEU A 171 -10.58 -8.17 -6.51
CA LEU A 171 -11.21 -6.94 -7.01
C LEU A 171 -11.70 -6.10 -5.83
N HIS A 172 -11.42 -4.80 -5.87
CA HIS A 172 -12.04 -3.84 -4.96
C HIS A 172 -12.09 -2.42 -5.54
N LYS A 173 -13.11 -1.68 -5.14
CA LYS A 173 -13.32 -0.29 -5.53
C LYS A 173 -12.46 0.65 -4.69
N GLN A 174 -11.95 1.70 -5.35
CA GLN A 174 -11.29 2.85 -4.73
C GLN A 174 -12.05 4.13 -5.08
N SER A 175 -11.56 5.28 -4.62
CA SER A 175 -12.12 6.59 -4.99
C SER A 175 -12.05 6.85 -6.49
N ASN A 176 -12.84 7.82 -6.97
CA ASN A 176 -12.78 8.36 -8.33
C ASN A 176 -13.06 7.32 -9.45
N ASN A 177 -13.93 6.32 -9.18
CA ASN A 177 -14.21 5.21 -10.09
C ASN A 177 -13.00 4.35 -10.45
N VAL A 178 -11.95 4.40 -9.66
CA VAL A 178 -10.81 3.50 -9.78
C VAL A 178 -11.16 2.14 -9.18
N TRP A 179 -10.82 1.08 -9.89
CA TRP A 179 -10.96 -0.29 -9.45
C TRP A 179 -9.59 -0.96 -9.47
N ARG A 180 -9.21 -1.54 -8.37
CA ARG A 180 -7.98 -2.34 -8.28
C ARG A 180 -8.29 -3.79 -8.49
N ILE A 181 -7.50 -4.38 -9.38
CA ILE A 181 -7.53 -5.81 -9.68
C ILE A 181 -6.13 -6.35 -9.46
N ASP A 182 -6.00 -7.32 -8.57
CA ASP A 182 -4.73 -7.98 -8.27
C ASP A 182 -4.79 -9.40 -8.83
N PHE A 183 -3.95 -9.71 -9.82
CA PHE A 183 -3.79 -11.04 -10.40
C PHE A 183 -2.58 -11.73 -9.80
N GLN A 184 -2.76 -12.88 -9.16
CA GLN A 184 -1.64 -13.72 -8.77
C GLN A 184 -0.90 -14.21 -10.02
N LEU A 185 0.42 -14.21 -9.98
CA LEU A 185 1.29 -14.73 -11.04
C LEU A 185 2.14 -15.85 -10.50
N GLY A 186 2.54 -16.78 -11.38
CA GLY A 186 3.56 -17.76 -11.04
C GLY A 186 4.91 -17.10 -10.71
N TRP A 187 5.72 -17.77 -9.89
CA TRP A 187 7.03 -17.24 -9.50
C TRP A 187 7.98 -17.03 -10.69
N ASP A 188 7.84 -17.85 -11.74
CA ASP A 188 8.67 -17.78 -12.94
C ASP A 188 8.27 -16.66 -13.92
N ALA A 189 7.17 -15.95 -13.64
CA ALA A 189 6.72 -14.83 -14.45
C ALA A 189 7.75 -13.69 -14.43
N ASP A 190 8.13 -13.17 -15.60
CA ASP A 190 9.00 -12.00 -15.71
C ASP A 190 8.24 -10.72 -15.37
N PRO A 191 8.61 -10.00 -14.29
CA PRO A 191 7.90 -8.79 -13.88
C PRO A 191 7.88 -7.68 -14.94
N GLU A 192 8.92 -7.57 -15.78
CA GLU A 192 8.97 -6.51 -16.79
C GLU A 192 8.07 -6.84 -18.00
N GLU A 193 7.98 -8.12 -18.37
CA GLU A 193 7.08 -8.57 -19.43
C GLU A 193 5.61 -8.52 -18.97
N GLU A 194 5.33 -8.97 -17.76
CA GLU A 194 3.95 -9.09 -17.27
C GLU A 194 3.24 -7.72 -17.01
N LYS A 195 4.01 -6.63 -16.85
CA LYS A 195 3.48 -5.26 -16.72
C LYS A 195 3.10 -4.61 -18.05
N LYS A 196 3.49 -5.20 -19.18
CA LYS A 196 3.21 -4.60 -20.48
C LYS A 196 1.72 -4.58 -20.77
N PRO A 197 1.19 -3.49 -21.37
CA PRO A 197 -0.23 -3.39 -21.71
C PRO A 197 -0.75 -4.58 -22.53
N GLU A 198 0.08 -5.13 -23.42
CA GLU A 198 -0.23 -6.30 -24.27
C GLU A 198 -0.49 -7.58 -23.46
N LYS A 199 -0.02 -7.64 -22.20
CA LYS A 199 -0.26 -8.73 -21.27
C LYS A 199 -1.37 -8.40 -20.27
N VAL A 200 -1.45 -7.16 -19.83
CA VAL A 200 -2.41 -6.70 -18.81
C VAL A 200 -3.81 -6.57 -19.37
N ILE A 201 -3.97 -5.89 -20.52
CA ILE A 201 -5.29 -5.61 -21.12
C ILE A 201 -6.07 -6.90 -21.45
N PRO A 202 -5.47 -7.93 -22.06
CA PRO A 202 -6.22 -9.20 -22.29
C PRO A 202 -6.70 -9.86 -21.00
N ARG A 203 -5.93 -9.83 -19.89
CA ARG A 203 -6.37 -10.36 -18.58
C ARG A 203 -7.55 -9.58 -18.03
N LEU A 204 -7.49 -8.25 -18.11
CA LEU A 204 -8.59 -7.38 -17.69
C LEU A 204 -9.85 -7.66 -18.49
N LYS A 205 -9.75 -7.78 -19.81
CA LYS A 205 -10.88 -8.13 -20.69
C LYS A 205 -11.46 -9.50 -20.39
N ALA A 206 -10.62 -10.50 -20.16
CA ALA A 206 -11.06 -11.84 -19.78
C ALA A 206 -11.90 -11.84 -18.49
N MET A 207 -11.57 -10.98 -17.54
CA MET A 207 -12.29 -10.84 -16.27
C MET A 207 -13.54 -9.95 -16.39
N LEU A 208 -13.40 -8.79 -17.04
CA LEU A 208 -14.44 -7.75 -17.06
C LEU A 208 -15.44 -7.89 -18.20
N GLY A 209 -15.11 -8.70 -19.21
CA GLY A 209 -15.83 -8.80 -20.48
C GLY A 209 -15.29 -7.81 -21.52
N ASP A 210 -15.29 -8.23 -22.79
CA ASP A 210 -14.73 -7.46 -23.90
C ASP A 210 -15.42 -6.11 -24.14
N GLU A 211 -16.72 -6.04 -23.86
CA GLU A 211 -17.56 -4.86 -24.11
C GLU A 211 -17.46 -3.79 -23.02
N ARG A 212 -16.85 -4.07 -21.88
CA ARG A 212 -16.75 -3.10 -20.79
C ARG A 212 -15.62 -2.11 -21.04
N PRO A 213 -15.92 -0.81 -21.21
CA PRO A 213 -14.89 0.20 -21.36
C PRO A 213 -14.16 0.43 -20.04
N PHE A 214 -12.85 0.44 -20.08
CA PHE A 214 -11.98 0.84 -18.98
C PHE A 214 -10.74 1.55 -19.52
N GLU A 215 -10.14 2.38 -18.67
CA GLU A 215 -8.83 3.00 -18.89
C GLU A 215 -7.84 2.42 -17.89
N LEU A 216 -6.69 1.96 -18.37
CA LEU A 216 -5.62 1.46 -17.51
C LEU A 216 -4.86 2.65 -16.92
N GLU A 217 -5.00 2.89 -15.62
CA GLU A 217 -4.39 4.02 -14.93
C GLU A 217 -2.98 3.69 -14.44
N TRP A 218 -2.81 2.51 -13.84
CA TRP A 218 -1.55 2.14 -13.21
C TRP A 218 -1.35 0.62 -13.15
N VAL A 219 -0.09 0.20 -13.29
CA VAL A 219 0.31 -1.21 -13.19
C VAL A 219 1.57 -1.35 -12.37
N SER A 220 1.61 -2.35 -11.51
CA SER A 220 2.81 -2.73 -10.76
C SER A 220 2.83 -4.23 -10.49
N ILE A 221 4.01 -4.77 -10.21
CA ILE A 221 4.15 -6.12 -9.66
C ILE A 221 4.68 -6.04 -8.26
N TYR A 222 4.03 -6.74 -7.35
CA TYR A 222 4.35 -6.79 -5.94
C TYR A 222 4.71 -8.20 -5.50
N THR A 223 5.73 -8.30 -4.66
CA THR A 223 6.15 -9.54 -4.00
C THR A 223 6.03 -9.35 -2.50
N PHE A 224 5.29 -10.22 -1.82
CA PHE A 224 5.10 -10.15 -0.39
C PHE A 224 6.31 -10.64 0.37
N GLN A 225 6.58 -10.02 1.51
CA GLN A 225 7.62 -10.45 2.42
C GLN A 225 7.16 -10.34 3.87
N CYS A 226 7.56 -11.31 4.69
CA CYS A 226 7.36 -11.31 6.13
C CYS A 226 8.74 -11.22 6.77
N ARG A 227 9.20 -9.99 7.00
CA ARG A 227 10.54 -9.71 7.53
C ARG A 227 10.47 -8.60 8.57
N ARG A 228 11.32 -8.70 9.59
CA ARG A 228 11.43 -7.69 10.65
C ARG A 228 12.87 -7.59 11.13
N MET A 229 13.19 -6.51 11.82
CA MET A 229 14.42 -6.39 12.62
C MET A 229 14.20 -7.09 13.96
N THR A 230 15.27 -7.60 14.56
CA THR A 230 15.25 -8.13 15.93
C THR A 230 14.94 -7.02 16.92
N ASP A 231 15.63 -5.90 16.78
CA ASP A 231 15.47 -4.69 17.59
C ASP A 231 15.18 -3.50 16.68
N PHE A 232 14.27 -2.63 17.13
CA PHE A 232 13.90 -1.40 16.40
C PHE A 232 14.58 -0.15 16.94
N ARG A 233 15.30 -0.26 18.06
CA ARG A 233 15.99 0.86 18.67
C ARG A 233 17.47 0.54 18.84
N HIS A 234 18.33 1.42 18.35
CA HIS A 234 19.79 1.32 18.40
C HIS A 234 20.38 2.63 18.93
N GLY A 235 20.37 2.79 20.26
CA GLY A 235 20.74 4.04 20.93
C GLY A 235 19.66 5.11 20.72
N ARG A 236 20.02 6.18 20.02
CA ARG A 236 19.14 7.31 19.67
C ARG A 236 18.51 7.19 18.27
N VAL A 237 18.71 6.07 17.59
CA VAL A 237 18.16 5.75 16.28
C VAL A 237 17.15 4.63 16.38
#